data_ac42edc36249068e6ac11ffe9267f82f
#
_entry.id   ac42edc36249068e6ac11ffe9267f82f
#
_cell.length_a   1.000
_cell.length_b   1.000
_cell.length_c   1.000
_cell.angle_alpha   90.00
_cell.angle_beta   90.00
_cell.angle_gamma   90.00
#
_symmetry.space_group_name_H-M   'P 1'
#
loop_
_entity.id
_entity.type
_entity.pdbx_description
1 polymer ?
#
loop_
_entity_poly.entity_id
_entity_poly.type
_entity_poly.pdbx_seq_one_letter_code
_entity_poly.pdbx_strand_id
1 'polypeptide(L)'
;ARTLQRVALTVKPHLFIDFHEYKPLRASYEEVTDGLLVTNPNDFMFLWSSNPNVSPALRTVVDEFYVPEAIRMADAEGLTHHTYFTTKSNRGEIIFNIGGSSPRSSTNIMALRGAISMLMEVRGVGLGRTSYKRRVYTVYKLAESFARTTFEHEGQIRKAVDESAHYNGDVAVTFRSKAASGYPLTFIDMLACKEVTVPVEARIAPESEVVLTRQRPVAYYLDANQNRAVEILQQYGVELERLASPETIELECYTVTKAVESHDLVAGILPLNVVTNTSNRTITLPAGSYRISMSQPLATLVTVLLEPESANGFVNYRVIDAAVNNTLGVYRKMK
;
A
#
# COMPACT_ATOMS: atom_id res chain seq x y z
N ALA A 1 0.91 -10.08 -10.84
CA ALA A 1 0.91 -8.61 -10.85
C ALA A 1 0.48 -8.03 -12.22
N ARG A 2 1.17 -8.34 -13.34
CA ARG A 2 0.84 -7.79 -14.68
C ARG A 2 -0.62 -8.05 -15.10
N THR A 3 -1.16 -9.25 -14.87
CA THR A 3 -2.55 -9.58 -15.21
C THR A 3 -3.55 -8.70 -14.46
N LEU A 4 -3.36 -8.52 -13.15
CA LEU A 4 -4.21 -7.64 -12.33
C LEU A 4 -4.18 -6.20 -12.85
N GLN A 5 -3.00 -5.67 -13.21
CA GLN A 5 -2.88 -4.32 -13.77
C GLN A 5 -3.62 -4.19 -15.11
N ARG A 6 -3.53 -5.19 -15.98
CA ARG A 6 -4.29 -5.20 -17.24
C ARG A 6 -5.80 -5.20 -17.02
N VAL A 7 -6.29 -6.02 -16.07
CA VAL A 7 -7.72 -6.03 -15.69
C VAL A 7 -8.13 -4.64 -15.17
N ALA A 8 -7.34 -4.07 -14.26
CA ALA A 8 -7.61 -2.74 -13.69
C ALA A 8 -7.67 -1.64 -14.77
N LEU A 9 -6.79 -1.70 -15.79
CA LEU A 9 -6.79 -0.76 -16.92
C LEU A 9 -8.03 -0.91 -17.80
N THR A 10 -8.51 -2.14 -18.01
CA THR A 10 -9.66 -2.42 -18.84
C THR A 10 -10.98 -2.09 -18.14
N VAL A 11 -11.11 -2.52 -16.88
CA VAL A 11 -12.36 -2.41 -16.10
C VAL A 11 -12.51 -1.03 -15.46
N LYS A 12 -11.39 -0.40 -15.07
CA LYS A 12 -11.36 0.87 -14.31
C LYS A 12 -12.34 0.85 -13.11
N PRO A 13 -12.16 -0.10 -12.18
CA PRO A 13 -13.14 -0.31 -11.12
C PRO A 13 -13.18 0.86 -10.14
N HIS A 14 -14.38 1.26 -9.69
CA HIS A 14 -14.54 2.18 -8.58
C HIS A 14 -14.29 1.49 -7.24
N LEU A 15 -14.60 0.19 -7.17
CA LEU A 15 -14.43 -0.65 -5.99
C LEU A 15 -13.61 -1.90 -6.34
N PHE A 16 -12.61 -2.20 -5.54
CA PHE A 16 -11.81 -3.41 -5.62
C PHE A 16 -11.78 -4.10 -4.26
N ILE A 17 -12.22 -5.35 -4.23
CA ILE A 17 -12.20 -6.19 -3.02
C ILE A 17 -11.43 -7.46 -3.33
N ASP A 18 -10.45 -7.77 -2.50
CA ASP A 18 -9.61 -8.96 -2.61
C ASP A 18 -9.92 -9.89 -1.44
N PHE A 19 -10.36 -11.12 -1.72
CA PHE A 19 -10.64 -12.11 -0.70
C PHE A 19 -9.49 -13.11 -0.61
N HIS A 20 -8.85 -13.13 0.54
CA HIS A 20 -7.75 -14.01 0.90
C HIS A 20 -8.13 -14.93 2.06
N GLU A 21 -7.27 -15.90 2.34
CA GLU A 21 -7.33 -16.70 3.54
C GLU A 21 -6.04 -16.56 4.34
N TYR A 22 -6.15 -16.33 5.65
CA TYR A 22 -5.02 -16.29 6.55
C TYR A 22 -4.77 -17.62 7.27
N LYS A 23 -3.54 -17.85 7.74
CA LYS A 23 -3.15 -18.99 8.57
C LYS A 23 -3.40 -18.66 10.05
N PRO A 24 -4.38 -19.32 10.72
CA PRO A 24 -4.73 -18.98 12.10
C PRO A 24 -3.78 -19.56 13.16
N LEU A 25 -2.95 -20.53 12.80
CA LEU A 25 -1.94 -21.16 13.66
C LEU A 25 -0.56 -20.74 13.19
N ARG A 26 0.23 -20.10 14.05
CA ARG A 26 1.60 -19.66 13.75
C ARG A 26 2.51 -19.84 14.96
N ALA A 27 3.75 -20.28 14.75
CA ALA A 27 4.75 -20.40 15.81
C ALA A 27 4.97 -19.07 16.56
N SER A 28 4.94 -17.93 15.86
CA SER A 28 5.03 -16.61 16.49
C SER A 28 3.91 -16.28 17.48
N TYR A 29 2.76 -16.93 17.39
CA TYR A 29 1.69 -16.78 18.39
C TYR A 29 2.00 -17.58 19.65
N GLU A 30 2.53 -18.81 19.50
CA GLU A 30 2.98 -19.65 20.61
C GLU A 30 4.14 -18.98 21.37
N GLU A 31 5.07 -18.34 20.64
CA GLU A 31 6.19 -17.60 21.28
C GLU A 31 5.71 -16.45 22.18
N VAL A 32 4.72 -15.66 21.74
CA VAL A 32 4.21 -14.53 22.54
C VAL A 32 3.22 -14.94 23.65
N THR A 33 2.79 -16.19 23.66
CA THR A 33 1.89 -16.77 24.69
C THR A 33 2.60 -17.77 25.61
N ASP A 34 3.93 -17.63 25.75
CA ASP A 34 4.74 -18.51 26.61
C ASP A 34 4.60 -20.01 26.30
N GLY A 35 4.50 -20.34 25.01
CA GLY A 35 4.43 -21.72 24.51
C GLY A 35 3.03 -22.35 24.56
N LEU A 36 1.97 -21.58 24.81
CA LEU A 36 0.62 -22.10 24.70
C LEU A 36 0.27 -22.42 23.24
N LEU A 37 -0.39 -23.55 22.99
CA LEU A 37 -0.91 -23.88 21.68
C LEU A 37 -2.17 -23.04 21.40
N VAL A 38 -1.97 -21.91 20.71
CA VAL A 38 -3.03 -20.95 20.47
C VAL A 38 -3.39 -20.78 19.01
N THR A 39 -4.61 -20.31 18.76
CA THR A 39 -5.11 -19.95 17.43
C THR A 39 -5.66 -18.53 17.41
N ASN A 40 -5.50 -17.82 16.30
CA ASN A 40 -6.18 -16.56 16.06
C ASN A 40 -7.70 -16.81 16.00
N PRO A 41 -8.54 -16.13 16.80
CA PRO A 41 -9.97 -16.40 16.90
C PRO A 41 -10.80 -15.87 15.74
N ASN A 42 -10.27 -14.91 14.96
CA ASN A 42 -11.08 -14.13 14.04
C ASN A 42 -11.57 -14.95 12.85
N ASP A 43 -12.86 -14.83 12.51
CA ASP A 43 -13.43 -15.38 11.30
C ASP A 43 -12.88 -14.67 10.07
N PHE A 44 -12.64 -13.37 10.20
CA PHE A 44 -11.95 -12.57 9.19
C PHE A 44 -11.18 -11.38 9.78
N MET A 45 -10.23 -10.87 8.99
CA MET A 45 -9.51 -9.65 9.30
C MET A 45 -9.59 -8.68 8.13
N PHE A 46 -9.72 -7.38 8.44
CA PHE A 46 -9.78 -6.31 7.44
C PHE A 46 -8.41 -5.73 7.14
N LEU A 47 -8.15 -5.51 5.87
CA LEU A 47 -7.09 -4.62 5.42
C LEU A 47 -7.67 -3.62 4.43
N TRP A 48 -7.58 -2.33 4.72
CA TRP A 48 -7.77 -1.26 3.76
C TRP A 48 -6.51 -0.43 3.64
N SER A 49 -6.43 0.43 2.61
CA SER A 49 -5.19 1.15 2.36
C SER A 49 -4.86 2.13 3.49
N SER A 50 -3.70 1.92 4.09
CA SER A 50 -3.10 2.85 5.06
C SER A 50 -1.95 3.67 4.46
N ASN A 51 -1.77 3.65 3.13
CA ASN A 51 -0.76 4.48 2.50
C ASN A 51 -1.18 5.96 2.57
N PRO A 52 -0.36 6.85 3.17
CA PRO A 52 -0.74 8.25 3.38
C PRO A 52 -0.92 9.07 2.09
N ASN A 53 -0.46 8.55 0.95
CA ASN A 53 -0.67 9.19 -0.36
C ASN A 53 -2.05 8.92 -0.97
N VAL A 54 -2.81 7.97 -0.43
CA VAL A 54 -4.18 7.72 -0.92
C VAL A 54 -5.06 8.93 -0.61
N SER A 55 -5.86 9.35 -1.60
CA SER A 55 -6.79 10.47 -1.46
C SER A 55 -7.64 10.34 -0.19
N PRO A 56 -7.75 11.41 0.63
CA PRO A 56 -8.62 11.41 1.80
C PRO A 56 -10.07 11.03 1.47
N ALA A 57 -10.59 11.45 0.32
CA ALA A 57 -11.96 11.12 -0.10
C ALA A 57 -12.20 9.61 -0.20
N LEU A 58 -11.24 8.84 -0.74
CA LEU A 58 -11.35 7.38 -0.80
C LEU A 58 -11.30 6.74 0.58
N ARG A 59 -10.43 7.26 1.47
CA ARG A 59 -10.31 6.74 2.84
C ARG A 59 -11.58 7.01 3.64
N THR A 60 -12.14 8.21 3.55
CA THR A 60 -13.39 8.58 4.21
C THR A 60 -14.52 7.61 3.84
N VAL A 61 -14.66 7.27 2.56
CA VAL A 61 -15.70 6.31 2.13
C VAL A 61 -15.50 4.93 2.77
N VAL A 62 -14.26 4.45 2.85
CA VAL A 62 -13.98 3.15 3.51
C VAL A 62 -14.27 3.22 5.01
N ASP A 63 -13.79 4.27 5.68
CA ASP A 63 -13.88 4.41 7.13
C ASP A 63 -15.33 4.71 7.60
N GLU A 64 -16.11 5.43 6.81
CA GLU A 64 -17.47 5.82 7.19
C GLU A 64 -18.56 4.84 6.74
N PHE A 65 -18.36 4.12 5.63
CA PHE A 65 -19.41 3.26 5.09
C PHE A 65 -19.05 1.78 5.13
N TYR A 66 -17.91 1.38 4.57
CA TYR A 66 -17.59 -0.05 4.41
C TYR A 66 -17.17 -0.74 5.71
N VAL A 67 -16.29 -0.11 6.49
CA VAL A 67 -15.79 -0.72 7.74
C VAL A 67 -16.90 -0.83 8.78
N PRO A 68 -17.68 0.24 9.09
CA PRO A 68 -18.76 0.16 10.06
C PRO A 68 -19.84 -0.84 9.67
N GLU A 69 -20.23 -0.89 8.39
CA GLU A 69 -21.26 -1.82 7.93
C GLU A 69 -20.79 -3.28 8.00
N ALA A 70 -19.53 -3.56 7.67
CA ALA A 70 -19.01 -4.91 7.79
C ALA A 70 -18.85 -5.35 9.26
N ILE A 71 -18.52 -4.44 10.19
CA ILE A 71 -18.53 -4.70 11.63
C ILE A 71 -19.95 -4.99 12.09
N ARG A 72 -20.91 -4.14 11.75
CA ARG A 72 -22.33 -4.33 12.09
C ARG A 72 -22.89 -5.67 11.57
N MET A 73 -22.54 -6.03 10.35
CA MET A 73 -22.88 -7.35 9.77
C MET A 73 -22.25 -8.48 10.56
N ALA A 74 -20.97 -8.37 10.90
CA ALA A 74 -20.24 -9.40 11.65
C ALA A 74 -20.88 -9.63 13.02
N ASP A 75 -21.19 -8.56 13.75
CA ASP A 75 -21.83 -8.63 15.07
C ASP A 75 -23.20 -9.30 14.98
N ALA A 76 -24.01 -8.94 13.97
CA ALA A 76 -25.34 -9.52 13.76
C ALA A 76 -25.28 -11.03 13.41
N GLU A 77 -24.23 -11.47 12.74
CA GLU A 77 -24.03 -12.87 12.33
C GLU A 77 -23.17 -13.69 13.34
N GLY A 78 -22.76 -13.07 14.44
CA GLY A 78 -21.87 -13.71 15.43
C GLY A 78 -20.51 -14.11 14.84
N LEU A 79 -19.96 -13.29 13.94
CA LEU A 79 -18.65 -13.46 13.34
C LEU A 79 -17.61 -12.59 14.07
N THR A 80 -16.48 -13.19 14.39
CA THR A 80 -15.37 -12.49 15.04
C THR A 80 -14.47 -11.82 14.00
N HIS A 81 -13.99 -10.62 14.31
CA HIS A 81 -13.19 -9.84 13.36
C HIS A 81 -12.09 -9.03 14.06
N HIS A 82 -11.09 -8.61 13.28
CA HIS A 82 -10.03 -7.71 13.72
C HIS A 82 -9.44 -6.95 12.52
N THR A 83 -8.75 -5.85 12.75
CA THR A 83 -7.86 -5.27 11.72
C THR A 83 -6.78 -6.30 11.36
N TYR A 84 -6.47 -6.44 10.06
CA TYR A 84 -5.44 -7.36 9.59
C TYR A 84 -4.13 -7.16 10.35
N PHE A 85 -3.52 -8.28 10.74
CA PHE A 85 -2.17 -8.25 11.28
C PHE A 85 -1.34 -9.43 10.80
N THR A 86 -0.05 -9.19 10.75
CA THR A 86 0.97 -10.21 10.49
C THR A 86 2.13 -10.05 11.45
N THR A 87 2.98 -11.06 11.55
CA THR A 87 4.14 -11.04 12.43
C THR A 87 5.43 -10.98 11.64
N LYS A 88 6.43 -10.30 12.19
CA LYS A 88 7.81 -10.31 11.73
C LYS A 88 8.72 -10.54 12.94
N SER A 89 9.64 -11.52 12.85
CA SER A 89 10.73 -11.64 13.82
C SER A 89 11.82 -10.62 13.50
N ASN A 90 12.25 -9.88 14.48
CA ASN A 90 13.33 -8.92 14.40
C ASN A 90 14.29 -9.12 15.58
N ARG A 91 15.46 -9.72 15.31
CA ARG A 91 16.49 -10.01 16.33
C ARG A 91 15.96 -10.80 17.55
N GLY A 92 15.04 -11.74 17.31
CA GLY A 92 14.44 -12.55 18.36
C GLY A 92 13.19 -11.95 19.01
N GLU A 93 12.82 -10.73 18.66
CA GLU A 93 11.58 -10.09 19.10
C GLU A 93 10.49 -10.28 18.04
N ILE A 94 9.28 -10.62 18.46
CA ILE A 94 8.11 -10.74 17.57
C ILE A 94 7.38 -9.40 17.54
N ILE A 95 7.31 -8.82 16.34
CA ILE A 95 6.59 -7.56 16.10
C ILE A 95 5.34 -7.85 15.28
N PHE A 96 4.20 -7.36 15.75
CA PHE A 96 2.92 -7.42 15.05
C PHE A 96 2.70 -6.18 14.19
N ASN A 97 2.59 -6.37 12.87
CA ASN A 97 2.26 -5.29 11.94
C ASN A 97 0.75 -5.25 11.76
N ILE A 98 0.10 -4.20 12.26
CA ILE A 98 -1.34 -3.99 12.20
C ILE A 98 -1.66 -3.13 10.97
N GLY A 99 -2.55 -3.62 10.09
CA GLY A 99 -2.86 -2.96 8.83
C GLY A 99 -1.72 -3.11 7.80
N GLY A 100 -1.67 -2.21 6.83
CA GLY A 100 -0.64 -2.23 5.79
C GLY A 100 -0.67 -1.03 4.87
N SER A 101 0.51 -0.46 4.58
CA SER A 101 0.68 0.73 3.74
C SER A 101 1.52 0.49 2.48
N SER A 102 2.04 -0.74 2.30
CA SER A 102 2.94 -1.06 1.19
C SER A 102 2.22 -1.04 -0.16
N PRO A 103 2.71 -0.29 -1.17
CA PRO A 103 2.15 -0.28 -2.52
C PRO A 103 2.24 -1.64 -3.24
N ARG A 104 2.91 -2.63 -2.65
CA ARG A 104 2.99 -4.00 -3.19
C ARG A 104 1.75 -4.85 -2.90
N SER A 105 0.92 -4.47 -1.95
CA SER A 105 -0.36 -5.14 -1.73
C SER A 105 -1.37 -4.73 -2.80
N SER A 106 -2.27 -5.65 -3.17
CA SER A 106 -3.38 -5.39 -4.10
C SER A 106 -4.22 -4.22 -3.64
N THR A 107 -4.52 -4.13 -2.34
CA THR A 107 -5.29 -3.06 -1.71
C THR A 107 -4.64 -1.69 -1.88
N ASN A 108 -3.36 -1.56 -1.48
CA ASN A 108 -2.71 -0.25 -1.55
C ASN A 108 -2.47 0.21 -2.99
N ILE A 109 -2.05 -0.70 -3.91
CA ILE A 109 -1.84 -0.30 -5.30
C ILE A 109 -3.15 0.12 -5.97
N MET A 110 -4.27 -0.53 -5.68
CA MET A 110 -5.56 -0.17 -6.26
C MET A 110 -6.09 1.16 -5.69
N ALA A 111 -5.87 1.42 -4.39
CA ALA A 111 -6.21 2.71 -3.78
C ALA A 111 -5.34 3.87 -4.35
N LEU A 112 -4.05 3.65 -4.56
CA LEU A 112 -3.15 4.62 -5.22
C LEU A 112 -3.52 4.87 -6.68
N ARG A 113 -4.26 3.97 -7.32
CA ARG A 113 -4.84 4.12 -8.67
C ARG A 113 -6.19 4.85 -8.67
N GLY A 114 -6.70 5.22 -7.50
CA GLY A 114 -7.97 5.94 -7.35
C GLY A 114 -9.20 5.05 -7.14
N ALA A 115 -9.05 3.77 -6.84
CA ALA A 115 -10.17 2.90 -6.49
C ALA A 115 -10.36 2.82 -4.96
N ILE A 116 -11.59 2.70 -4.50
CA ILE A 116 -11.89 2.23 -3.15
C ILE A 116 -11.42 0.79 -3.06
N SER A 117 -10.60 0.45 -2.08
CA SER A 117 -9.91 -0.84 -2.09
C SER A 117 -9.81 -1.45 -0.69
N MET A 118 -10.20 -2.72 -0.59
CA MET A 118 -10.16 -3.51 0.64
C MET A 118 -9.67 -4.93 0.36
N LEU A 119 -9.09 -5.56 1.38
CA LEU A 119 -8.71 -6.96 1.37
C LEU A 119 -9.27 -7.61 2.64
N MET A 120 -9.93 -8.74 2.47
CA MET A 120 -10.48 -9.55 3.55
C MET A 120 -9.66 -10.82 3.68
N GLU A 121 -9.08 -11.03 4.84
CA GLU A 121 -8.38 -12.25 5.22
C GLU A 121 -9.32 -13.14 6.01
N VAL A 122 -9.93 -14.13 5.36
CA VAL A 122 -10.82 -15.09 6.02
C VAL A 122 -9.98 -16.22 6.59
N ARG A 123 -10.40 -16.76 7.75
CA ARG A 123 -9.71 -17.86 8.41
C ARG A 123 -9.74 -19.12 7.52
N GLY A 124 -8.57 -19.67 7.12
CA GLY A 124 -8.65 -20.81 6.19
C GLY A 124 -7.38 -21.59 5.93
N VAL A 125 -6.24 -20.94 5.80
CA VAL A 125 -5.00 -21.60 5.41
C VAL A 125 -4.56 -22.67 6.40
N GLY A 126 -4.36 -23.89 5.90
CA GLY A 126 -3.92 -25.04 6.71
C GLY A 126 -5.04 -25.78 7.45
N LEU A 127 -6.29 -25.33 7.34
CA LEU A 127 -7.43 -25.94 8.02
C LEU A 127 -8.12 -27.06 7.23
N GLY A 128 -7.76 -27.27 5.96
CA GLY A 128 -8.43 -28.24 5.11
C GLY A 128 -9.94 -27.98 5.03
N ARG A 129 -10.75 -28.97 5.43
CA ARG A 129 -12.21 -28.85 5.47
C ARG A 129 -12.78 -28.32 6.78
N THR A 130 -11.94 -28.05 7.77
CA THR A 130 -12.39 -27.53 9.08
C THR A 130 -13.11 -26.20 8.91
N SER A 131 -14.29 -26.10 9.52
CA SER A 131 -15.15 -24.91 9.47
C SER A 131 -15.51 -24.43 8.05
N TYR A 132 -15.46 -25.31 7.04
CA TYR A 132 -15.68 -24.94 5.64
C TYR A 132 -16.97 -24.14 5.41
N LYS A 133 -18.10 -24.59 5.99
CA LYS A 133 -19.38 -23.88 5.84
C LYS A 133 -19.33 -22.47 6.40
N ARG A 134 -18.71 -22.28 7.59
CA ARG A 134 -18.56 -20.97 8.23
C ARG A 134 -17.66 -20.06 7.39
N ARG A 135 -16.56 -20.56 6.84
CA ARG A 135 -15.65 -19.82 5.97
C ARG A 135 -16.35 -19.30 4.71
N VAL A 136 -17.08 -20.17 4.01
CA VAL A 136 -17.88 -19.79 2.82
C VAL A 136 -18.95 -18.78 3.20
N TYR A 137 -19.64 -19.00 4.32
CA TYR A 137 -20.66 -18.09 4.83
C TYR A 137 -20.08 -16.69 5.13
N THR A 138 -18.92 -16.62 5.79
CA THR A 138 -18.23 -15.37 6.08
C THR A 138 -17.93 -14.57 4.80
N VAL A 139 -17.35 -15.22 3.77
CA VAL A 139 -17.09 -14.58 2.48
C VAL A 139 -18.38 -14.09 1.81
N TYR A 140 -19.42 -14.92 1.82
CA TYR A 140 -20.71 -14.56 1.25
C TYR A 140 -21.32 -13.33 1.94
N LYS A 141 -21.34 -13.31 3.28
CA LYS A 141 -21.90 -12.19 4.06
C LYS A 141 -21.10 -10.91 3.88
N LEU A 142 -19.77 -10.98 3.81
CA LEU A 142 -18.93 -9.84 3.49
C LEU A 142 -19.21 -9.29 2.08
N ALA A 143 -19.29 -10.17 1.08
CA ALA A 143 -19.60 -9.76 -0.29
C ALA A 143 -21.00 -9.14 -0.41
N GLU A 144 -22.01 -9.72 0.27
CA GLU A 144 -23.37 -9.15 0.34
C GLU A 144 -23.36 -7.76 0.99
N SER A 145 -22.69 -7.62 2.14
CA SER A 145 -22.55 -6.34 2.85
C SER A 145 -21.93 -5.27 1.96
N PHE A 146 -20.82 -5.58 1.30
CA PHE A 146 -20.13 -4.62 0.42
C PHE A 146 -20.95 -4.25 -0.82
N ALA A 147 -21.67 -5.20 -1.41
CA ALA A 147 -22.57 -4.93 -2.54
C ALA A 147 -23.71 -3.97 -2.12
N ARG A 148 -24.29 -4.21 -0.95
CA ARG A 148 -25.35 -3.36 -0.38
C ARG A 148 -24.84 -1.95 -0.10
N THR A 149 -23.68 -1.83 0.62
CA THR A 149 -23.05 -0.54 0.91
C THR A 149 -22.77 0.24 -0.38
N THR A 150 -22.28 -0.46 -1.42
CA THR A 150 -22.01 0.16 -2.72
C THR A 150 -23.29 0.70 -3.35
N PHE A 151 -24.37 -0.04 -3.31
CA PHE A 151 -25.67 0.40 -3.85
C PHE A 151 -26.25 1.58 -3.08
N GLU A 152 -26.23 1.51 -1.75
CA GLU A 152 -26.78 2.55 -0.88
C GLU A 152 -26.00 3.87 -0.94
N HIS A 153 -24.70 3.81 -1.20
CA HIS A 153 -23.80 4.98 -1.22
C HIS A 153 -23.19 5.28 -2.60
N GLU A 154 -23.83 4.84 -3.70
CA GLU A 154 -23.31 5.00 -5.07
C GLU A 154 -22.84 6.42 -5.37
N GLY A 155 -23.62 7.43 -5.00
CA GLY A 155 -23.31 8.83 -5.27
C GLY A 155 -22.04 9.31 -4.57
N GLN A 156 -21.86 8.97 -3.29
CA GLN A 156 -20.67 9.32 -2.50
C GLN A 156 -19.43 8.58 -3.02
N ILE A 157 -19.60 7.32 -3.40
CA ILE A 157 -18.53 6.48 -3.96
C ILE A 157 -18.01 7.07 -5.28
N ARG A 158 -18.90 7.39 -6.22
CA ARG A 158 -18.54 8.02 -7.49
C ARG A 158 -17.83 9.35 -7.28
N LYS A 159 -18.39 10.21 -6.41
CA LYS A 159 -17.79 11.48 -6.06
C LYS A 159 -16.38 11.32 -5.50
N ALA A 160 -16.16 10.40 -4.57
CA ALA A 160 -14.86 10.16 -3.97
C ALA A 160 -13.81 9.67 -5.00
N VAL A 161 -14.22 8.81 -5.94
CA VAL A 161 -13.35 8.34 -7.03
C VAL A 161 -13.00 9.49 -7.98
N ASP A 162 -13.97 10.33 -8.35
CA ASP A 162 -13.75 11.50 -9.21
C ASP A 162 -12.82 12.51 -8.52
N GLU A 163 -13.02 12.80 -7.24
CA GLU A 163 -12.14 13.67 -6.44
C GLU A 163 -10.71 13.09 -6.34
N SER A 164 -10.58 11.79 -6.22
CA SER A 164 -9.27 11.14 -6.15
C SER A 164 -8.45 11.28 -7.43
N ALA A 165 -9.12 11.31 -8.60
CA ALA A 165 -8.46 11.51 -9.89
C ALA A 165 -7.83 12.90 -10.04
N HIS A 166 -8.30 13.88 -9.25
CA HIS A 166 -7.83 15.27 -9.22
C HIS A 166 -7.05 15.61 -7.94
N TYR A 167 -6.79 14.61 -7.09
CA TYR A 167 -6.09 14.82 -5.82
C TYR A 167 -4.65 15.33 -6.07
N ASN A 168 -4.33 16.50 -5.50
CA ASN A 168 -3.06 17.20 -5.71
C ASN A 168 -2.36 17.57 -4.39
N GLY A 169 -2.69 16.93 -3.30
CA GLY A 169 -2.02 17.13 -2.01
C GLY A 169 -0.53 16.78 -2.04
N ASP A 170 0.19 17.25 -1.05
CA ASP A 170 1.61 16.96 -0.87
C ASP A 170 1.89 15.46 -0.84
N VAL A 171 3.12 15.10 -1.21
CA VAL A 171 3.57 13.71 -1.30
C VAL A 171 4.20 13.29 0.02
N ALA A 172 3.64 12.30 0.68
CA ALA A 172 4.27 11.59 1.78
C ALA A 172 5.35 10.65 1.20
N VAL A 173 6.59 11.15 1.11
CA VAL A 173 7.69 10.41 0.49
C VAL A 173 8.15 9.27 1.37
N THR A 174 8.40 9.55 2.65
CA THR A 174 8.69 8.53 3.65
C THR A 174 7.77 8.66 4.85
N PHE A 175 7.40 7.53 5.42
CA PHE A 175 6.54 7.45 6.58
C PHE A 175 6.83 6.14 7.34
N ARG A 176 6.41 6.07 8.58
CA ARG A 176 6.56 4.89 9.43
C ARG A 176 5.27 4.60 10.17
N SER A 177 4.95 3.32 10.35
CA SER A 177 3.85 2.90 11.20
C SER A 177 4.12 3.30 12.66
N LYS A 178 3.09 3.74 13.36
CA LYS A 178 3.20 4.10 14.78
C LYS A 178 3.59 2.88 15.61
N ALA A 179 4.62 3.04 16.42
CA ALA A 179 5.02 2.01 17.38
C ALA A 179 4.07 2.00 18.59
N ALA A 180 3.69 0.82 19.04
CA ALA A 180 2.91 0.63 20.25
C ALA A 180 3.43 -0.59 21.02
N SER A 181 3.82 -0.37 22.29
CA SER A 181 4.13 -1.45 23.22
C SER A 181 2.90 -1.82 24.02
N GLY A 182 2.75 -3.11 24.32
CA GLY A 182 1.62 -3.59 25.11
C GLY A 182 0.29 -3.57 24.35
N TYR A 183 0.32 -3.62 23.01
CA TYR A 183 -0.89 -3.70 22.21
C TYR A 183 -1.63 -5.01 22.52
N PRO A 184 -2.91 -4.99 22.95
CA PRO A 184 -3.61 -6.20 23.34
C PRO A 184 -4.03 -7.02 22.12
N LEU A 185 -3.62 -8.29 22.08
CA LEU A 185 -4.13 -9.27 21.11
C LEU A 185 -4.70 -10.47 21.83
N THR A 186 -5.88 -10.90 21.37
CA THR A 186 -6.58 -12.06 21.93
C THR A 186 -6.42 -13.27 21.01
N PHE A 187 -6.10 -14.39 21.61
CA PHE A 187 -6.00 -15.72 21.02
C PHE A 187 -6.92 -16.71 21.76
N ILE A 188 -7.13 -17.89 21.18
CA ILE A 188 -7.77 -19.00 21.88
C ILE A 188 -6.71 -20.05 22.24
N ASP A 189 -6.56 -20.36 23.52
CA ASP A 189 -5.87 -21.55 23.96
C ASP A 189 -6.67 -22.78 23.55
N MET A 190 -6.09 -23.60 22.66
CA MET A 190 -6.77 -24.73 22.05
C MET A 190 -6.96 -25.92 23.03
N LEU A 191 -6.14 -25.99 24.09
CA LEU A 191 -6.25 -27.05 25.08
C LEU A 191 -7.27 -26.69 26.17
N ALA A 192 -7.21 -25.45 26.66
CA ALA A 192 -8.13 -24.96 27.68
C ALA A 192 -9.47 -24.47 27.11
N CYS A 193 -9.59 -24.28 25.80
CA CYS A 193 -10.73 -23.66 25.10
C CYS A 193 -11.12 -22.30 25.70
N LYS A 194 -10.12 -21.46 25.98
CA LYS A 194 -10.29 -20.14 26.63
C LYS A 194 -9.58 -19.06 25.84
N GLU A 195 -10.09 -17.84 25.96
CA GLU A 195 -9.42 -16.65 25.47
C GLU A 195 -8.18 -16.34 26.31
N VAL A 196 -7.11 -15.97 25.64
CA VAL A 196 -5.85 -15.48 26.21
C VAL A 196 -5.51 -14.18 25.54
N THR A 197 -5.52 -13.08 26.30
CA THR A 197 -5.09 -11.77 25.79
C THR A 197 -3.67 -11.48 26.29
N VAL A 198 -2.78 -11.18 25.34
CA VAL A 198 -1.38 -10.87 25.64
C VAL A 198 -1.01 -9.49 25.11
N PRO A 199 -0.17 -8.74 25.85
CA PRO A 199 0.42 -7.50 25.35
C PRO A 199 1.55 -7.82 24.36
N VAL A 200 1.51 -7.22 23.16
CA VAL A 200 2.53 -7.44 22.12
C VAL A 200 3.16 -6.13 21.65
N GLU A 201 4.34 -6.22 21.06
CA GLU A 201 4.95 -5.11 20.32
C GLU A 201 4.27 -4.98 18.95
N ALA A 202 3.74 -3.79 18.65
CA ALA A 202 2.99 -3.53 17.42
C ALA A 202 3.55 -2.36 16.60
N ARG A 203 3.25 -2.40 15.31
CA ARG A 203 3.44 -1.30 14.35
C ARG A 203 2.11 -1.07 13.63
N ILE A 204 1.48 0.07 13.89
CA ILE A 204 0.11 0.39 13.47
C ILE A 204 0.16 1.24 12.21
N ALA A 205 -0.10 0.64 11.05
CA ALA A 205 -0.03 1.32 9.76
C ALA A 205 -1.15 2.36 9.54
N PRO A 206 -2.40 2.18 9.99
CA PRO A 206 -3.42 3.23 9.93
C PRO A 206 -3.04 4.53 10.66
N GLU A 207 -2.16 4.44 11.66
CA GLU A 207 -1.65 5.56 12.44
C GLU A 207 -0.22 5.95 12.03
N SER A 208 0.12 5.78 10.75
CA SER A 208 1.46 6.11 10.24
C SER A 208 1.78 7.59 10.36
N GLU A 209 2.99 7.89 10.77
CA GLU A 209 3.56 9.24 10.83
C GLU A 209 4.38 9.51 9.57
N VAL A 210 4.11 10.64 8.89
CA VAL A 210 4.91 11.07 7.74
C VAL A 210 6.22 11.67 8.24
N VAL A 211 7.34 11.20 7.70
CA VAL A 211 8.69 11.62 8.07
C VAL A 211 9.26 12.63 7.07
N LEU A 212 9.02 12.41 5.77
CA LEU A 212 9.43 13.32 4.70
C LEU A 212 8.23 13.64 3.82
N THR A 213 7.93 14.90 3.68
CA THR A 213 6.92 15.44 2.77
C THR A 213 7.58 16.27 1.68
N ARG A 214 7.06 16.16 0.45
CA ARG A 214 7.43 17.05 -0.66
C ARG A 214 6.19 17.62 -1.33
N GLN A 215 6.28 18.87 -1.78
CA GLN A 215 5.26 19.46 -2.64
C GLN A 215 5.13 18.65 -3.93
N ARG A 216 3.91 18.40 -4.39
CA ARG A 216 3.65 17.69 -5.64
C ARG A 216 4.10 18.55 -6.83
N PRO A 217 4.93 18.02 -7.75
CA PRO A 217 5.33 18.76 -8.95
C PRO A 217 4.19 18.85 -9.96
N VAL A 218 4.32 19.71 -10.97
CA VAL A 218 3.38 19.74 -12.11
C VAL A 218 3.72 18.69 -13.16
N ALA A 219 4.98 18.25 -13.21
CA ALA A 219 5.42 17.13 -14.04
C ALA A 219 6.69 16.49 -13.47
N TYR A 220 6.89 15.20 -13.77
CA TYR A 220 8.19 14.56 -13.69
C TYR A 220 8.80 14.48 -15.09
N TYR A 221 10.15 14.45 -15.13
CA TYR A 221 10.91 14.16 -16.33
C TYR A 221 11.84 12.98 -16.08
N LEU A 222 12.05 12.16 -17.09
CA LEU A 222 12.98 11.03 -17.06
C LEU A 222 13.99 11.17 -18.21
N ASP A 223 15.24 10.84 -17.94
CA ASP A 223 16.26 10.73 -18.96
C ASP A 223 15.89 9.71 -20.04
N ALA A 224 16.39 9.89 -21.25
CA ALA A 224 16.14 9.02 -22.39
C ALA A 224 16.56 7.56 -22.18
N ASN A 225 17.48 7.29 -21.25
CA ASN A 225 17.99 5.94 -20.93
C ASN A 225 17.15 5.19 -19.87
N GLN A 226 16.12 5.83 -19.28
CA GLN A 226 15.29 5.24 -18.25
C GLN A 226 14.23 4.25 -18.81
N ASN A 227 14.61 3.42 -19.78
CA ASN A 227 13.70 2.55 -20.51
C ASN A 227 12.88 1.61 -19.62
N ARG A 228 13.51 1.04 -18.58
CA ARG A 228 12.83 0.12 -17.65
C ARG A 228 11.76 0.83 -16.82
N ALA A 229 12.05 2.04 -16.35
CA ALA A 229 11.07 2.86 -15.62
C ALA A 229 9.89 3.21 -16.52
N VAL A 230 10.16 3.63 -17.75
CA VAL A 230 9.14 3.96 -18.76
C VAL A 230 8.25 2.74 -19.07
N GLU A 231 8.85 1.57 -19.33
CA GLU A 231 8.10 0.34 -19.58
C GLU A 231 7.14 -0.01 -18.43
N ILE A 232 7.61 0.11 -17.20
CA ILE A 232 6.78 -0.18 -16.01
C ILE A 232 5.65 0.85 -15.88
N LEU A 233 5.93 2.14 -16.05
CA LEU A 233 4.90 3.19 -16.02
C LEU A 233 3.82 2.96 -17.07
N GLN A 234 4.22 2.61 -18.31
CA GLN A 234 3.29 2.26 -19.38
C GLN A 234 2.43 1.02 -19.04
N GLN A 235 3.03 -0.01 -18.42
CA GLN A 235 2.29 -1.19 -17.95
C GLN A 235 1.26 -0.85 -16.87
N TYR A 236 1.48 0.20 -16.10
CA TYR A 236 0.50 0.74 -15.15
C TYR A 236 -0.55 1.64 -15.81
N GLY A 237 -0.35 2.03 -17.08
CA GLY A 237 -1.26 2.92 -17.82
C GLY A 237 -0.98 4.40 -17.54
N VAL A 238 0.21 4.75 -17.05
CA VAL A 238 0.64 6.13 -16.90
C VAL A 238 0.86 6.74 -18.29
N GLU A 239 0.34 7.95 -18.50
CA GLU A 239 0.54 8.72 -19.72
C GLU A 239 1.92 9.38 -19.69
N LEU A 240 2.72 9.12 -20.73
CA LEU A 240 4.06 9.67 -20.91
C LEU A 240 4.16 10.33 -22.29
N GLU A 241 4.74 11.53 -22.32
CA GLU A 241 5.10 12.25 -23.52
C GLU A 241 6.61 12.06 -23.79
N ARG A 242 6.96 11.54 -24.95
CA ARG A 242 8.36 11.43 -25.37
C ARG A 242 8.79 12.70 -26.09
N LEU A 243 9.88 13.35 -25.64
CA LEU A 243 10.40 14.56 -26.25
C LEU A 243 10.91 14.27 -27.67
N ALA A 244 10.38 14.99 -28.66
CA ALA A 244 10.77 14.85 -30.06
C ALA A 244 12.10 15.55 -30.37
N SER A 245 12.45 16.60 -29.61
CA SER A 245 13.68 17.39 -29.73
C SER A 245 14.26 17.66 -28.35
N PRO A 246 15.54 18.08 -28.25
CA PRO A 246 16.10 18.54 -26.98
C PRO A 246 15.31 19.71 -26.39
N GLU A 247 15.10 19.68 -25.08
CA GLU A 247 14.40 20.73 -24.33
C GLU A 247 15.28 21.25 -23.20
N THR A 248 15.52 22.58 -23.15
CA THR A 248 16.22 23.24 -22.06
C THR A 248 15.20 23.81 -21.08
N ILE A 249 15.24 23.35 -19.85
CA ILE A 249 14.20 23.64 -18.85
C ILE A 249 14.80 23.68 -17.44
N GLU A 250 14.28 24.59 -16.60
CA GLU A 250 14.59 24.59 -15.17
C GLU A 250 13.82 23.50 -14.44
N LEU A 251 14.55 22.58 -13.81
CA LEU A 251 14.02 21.44 -13.08
C LEU A 251 14.68 21.30 -11.71
N GLU A 252 13.95 20.77 -10.76
CA GLU A 252 14.51 20.35 -9.50
C GLU A 252 15.11 18.95 -9.66
N CYS A 253 16.41 18.85 -9.37
CA CYS A 253 17.23 17.65 -9.53
C CYS A 253 17.51 17.03 -8.17
N TYR A 254 17.56 15.71 -8.10
CA TYR A 254 17.97 14.96 -6.92
C TYR A 254 19.44 14.57 -6.99
N THR A 255 20.19 14.93 -5.95
CA THR A 255 21.56 14.44 -5.75
C THR A 255 21.58 13.49 -4.56
N VAL A 256 22.04 12.27 -4.76
CA VAL A 256 22.10 11.24 -3.71
C VAL A 256 23.23 11.58 -2.74
N THR A 257 22.89 11.76 -1.46
CA THR A 257 23.86 12.03 -0.39
C THR A 257 24.19 10.80 0.44
N LYS A 258 23.27 9.83 0.48
CA LYS A 258 23.45 8.56 1.18
C LYS A 258 22.73 7.45 0.42
N ALA A 259 23.33 6.28 0.37
CA ALA A 259 22.73 5.06 -0.20
C ALA A 259 23.07 3.87 0.69
N VAL A 260 22.06 3.13 1.16
CA VAL A 260 22.21 1.99 2.05
C VAL A 260 21.34 0.84 1.56
N GLU A 261 21.94 -0.30 1.32
CA GLU A 261 21.22 -1.52 0.98
C GLU A 261 20.46 -2.06 2.20
N SER A 262 19.25 -2.57 1.96
CA SER A 262 18.53 -3.34 2.97
C SER A 262 19.25 -4.67 3.23
N HIS A 263 19.18 -5.17 4.45
CA HIS A 263 19.66 -6.51 4.80
C HIS A 263 18.67 -7.61 4.39
N ASP A 264 17.42 -7.26 4.18
CA ASP A 264 16.35 -8.19 3.85
C ASP A 264 16.12 -8.24 2.34
N LEU A 265 16.14 -9.43 1.76
CA LEU A 265 15.69 -9.65 0.39
C LEU A 265 14.19 -9.48 0.28
N VAL A 266 13.76 -8.65 -0.66
CA VAL A 266 12.35 -8.42 -0.96
C VAL A 266 12.10 -8.73 -2.43
N ALA A 267 11.35 -9.80 -2.72
CA ALA A 267 11.11 -10.30 -4.07
C ALA A 267 12.40 -10.56 -4.89
N GLY A 268 13.45 -11.04 -4.23
CA GLY A 268 14.74 -11.36 -4.86
C GLY A 268 15.64 -10.15 -5.10
N ILE A 269 15.31 -8.99 -4.56
CA ILE A 269 16.10 -7.76 -4.65
C ILE A 269 16.46 -7.29 -3.24
N LEU A 270 17.67 -6.76 -3.05
CA LEU A 270 18.04 -5.98 -1.87
C LEU A 270 17.63 -4.53 -2.12
N PRO A 271 16.57 -4.03 -1.47
CA PRO A 271 16.13 -2.65 -1.65
C PRO A 271 17.23 -1.65 -1.31
N LEU A 272 17.34 -0.58 -2.09
CA LEU A 272 18.27 0.51 -1.87
C LEU A 272 17.53 1.69 -1.22
N ASN A 273 17.91 2.04 0.00
CA ASN A 273 17.38 3.22 0.67
C ASN A 273 18.35 4.38 0.44
N VAL A 274 17.84 5.48 -0.09
CA VAL A 274 18.64 6.68 -0.38
C VAL A 274 18.18 7.86 0.45
N VAL A 275 19.06 8.85 0.57
CA VAL A 275 18.75 10.21 1.02
C VAL A 275 19.22 11.13 -0.09
N THR A 276 18.40 12.09 -0.46
CA THR A 276 18.75 13.04 -1.53
C THR A 276 18.65 14.48 -1.04
N ASN A 277 19.49 15.35 -1.64
CA ASN A 277 19.30 16.78 -1.63
C ASN A 277 18.68 17.20 -2.96
N THR A 278 17.82 18.21 -2.92
CA THR A 278 17.21 18.79 -4.13
C THR A 278 17.84 20.15 -4.45
N SER A 279 17.97 20.45 -5.73
CA SER A 279 18.44 21.76 -6.21
C SER A 279 17.85 22.08 -7.59
N ASN A 280 17.45 23.33 -7.80
CA ASN A 280 17.00 23.79 -9.11
C ASN A 280 18.19 23.99 -10.04
N ARG A 281 18.09 23.45 -11.24
CA ARG A 281 19.10 23.58 -12.30
C ARG A 281 18.42 23.71 -13.65
N THR A 282 18.98 24.55 -14.51
CA THR A 282 18.64 24.56 -15.92
C THR A 282 19.41 23.44 -16.59
N ILE A 283 18.70 22.44 -17.13
CA ILE A 283 19.27 21.28 -17.81
C ILE A 283 18.71 21.17 -19.23
N THR A 284 19.48 20.59 -20.12
CA THR A 284 19.03 20.26 -21.48
C THR A 284 18.79 18.76 -21.54
N LEU A 285 17.54 18.37 -21.57
CA LEU A 285 17.13 16.98 -21.77
C LEU A 285 17.22 16.66 -23.27
N PRO A 286 17.88 15.56 -23.67
CA PRO A 286 17.98 15.18 -25.08
C PRO A 286 16.63 14.71 -25.62
N ALA A 287 16.50 14.71 -26.95
CA ALA A 287 15.41 14.03 -27.63
C ALA A 287 15.32 12.57 -27.15
N GLY A 288 14.11 12.07 -26.95
CA GLY A 288 13.88 10.73 -26.40
C GLY A 288 13.72 10.67 -24.89
N SER A 289 14.01 11.75 -24.16
CA SER A 289 13.59 11.90 -22.75
C SER A 289 12.08 11.93 -22.62
N TYR A 290 11.56 11.74 -21.40
CA TYR A 290 10.12 11.63 -21.19
C TYR A 290 9.63 12.68 -20.21
N ARG A 291 8.44 13.24 -20.51
CA ARG A 291 7.66 14.09 -19.61
C ARG A 291 6.43 13.33 -19.12
N ILE A 292 6.13 13.42 -17.83
CA ILE A 292 4.99 12.78 -17.17
C ILE A 292 4.19 13.89 -16.50
N SER A 293 3.09 14.30 -17.14
CA SER A 293 2.20 15.30 -16.57
C SER A 293 1.51 14.78 -15.30
N MET A 294 1.43 15.63 -14.28
CA MET A 294 0.70 15.29 -13.05
C MET A 294 -0.80 15.62 -13.14
N SER A 295 -1.26 16.13 -14.29
CA SER A 295 -2.69 16.28 -14.63
C SER A 295 -3.25 14.99 -15.24
N GLN A 296 -3.10 13.87 -14.54
CA GLN A 296 -3.62 12.56 -14.96
C GLN A 296 -4.13 11.77 -13.74
N PRO A 297 -5.08 10.83 -13.91
CA PRO A 297 -5.67 10.08 -12.78
C PRO A 297 -4.66 9.26 -11.97
N LEU A 298 -3.54 8.84 -12.59
CA LEU A 298 -2.50 8.05 -11.94
C LEU A 298 -1.39 8.90 -11.29
N ALA A 299 -1.56 10.21 -11.18
CA ALA A 299 -0.56 11.12 -10.61
C ALA A 299 -0.07 10.67 -9.22
N THR A 300 -0.96 10.24 -8.35
CA THR A 300 -0.58 9.74 -7.02
C THR A 300 0.30 8.49 -7.09
N LEU A 301 0.00 7.54 -7.96
CA LEU A 301 0.86 6.38 -8.17
C LEU A 301 2.23 6.79 -8.73
N VAL A 302 2.27 7.73 -9.67
CA VAL A 302 3.51 8.26 -10.24
C VAL A 302 4.42 8.81 -9.15
N THR A 303 3.91 9.60 -8.19
CA THR A 303 4.72 10.13 -7.08
C THR A 303 5.35 9.02 -6.25
N VAL A 304 4.59 8.00 -5.88
CA VAL A 304 5.08 6.87 -5.07
C VAL A 304 6.17 6.08 -5.80
N LEU A 305 6.10 5.99 -7.12
CA LEU A 305 7.09 5.27 -7.93
C LEU A 305 8.36 6.08 -8.20
N LEU A 306 8.25 7.41 -8.37
CA LEU A 306 9.34 8.25 -8.84
C LEU A 306 10.06 9.04 -7.74
N GLU A 307 9.45 9.25 -6.56
CA GLU A 307 10.16 9.88 -5.45
C GLU A 307 11.28 8.95 -4.95
N PRO A 308 12.55 9.41 -4.92
CA PRO A 308 13.70 8.52 -4.72
C PRO A 308 13.71 7.79 -3.40
N GLU A 309 13.30 8.45 -2.30
CA GLU A 309 13.28 7.86 -0.96
C GLU A 309 11.99 7.06 -0.68
N SER A 310 11.05 7.02 -1.63
CA SER A 310 9.80 6.28 -1.46
C SER A 310 10.07 4.78 -1.33
N ALA A 311 9.60 4.19 -0.25
CA ALA A 311 9.63 2.75 -0.08
C ALA A 311 8.82 2.06 -1.20
N ASN A 312 9.41 1.05 -1.83
CA ASN A 312 8.90 0.36 -3.02
C ASN A 312 8.82 1.23 -4.30
N GLY A 313 9.47 2.41 -4.32
CA GLY A 313 9.68 3.22 -5.51
C GLY A 313 10.77 2.65 -6.44
N PHE A 314 10.97 3.32 -7.56
CA PHE A 314 11.89 2.85 -8.61
C PHE A 314 13.37 2.87 -8.19
N VAL A 315 13.81 3.83 -7.39
CA VAL A 315 15.16 3.85 -6.84
C VAL A 315 15.32 2.73 -5.81
N ASN A 316 14.36 2.59 -4.91
CA ASN A 316 14.38 1.55 -3.88
C ASN A 316 14.46 0.13 -4.48
N TYR A 317 13.76 -0.12 -5.60
CA TYR A 317 13.77 -1.41 -6.32
C TYR A 317 14.78 -1.48 -7.48
N ARG A 318 15.75 -0.54 -7.53
CA ARG A 318 16.83 -0.52 -8.55
C ARG A 318 16.31 -0.56 -9.98
N VAL A 319 15.17 0.07 -10.23
CA VAL A 319 14.65 0.35 -11.58
C VAL A 319 15.33 1.60 -12.13
N ILE A 320 15.58 2.59 -11.28
CA ILE A 320 16.42 3.76 -11.52
C ILE A 320 17.69 3.60 -10.69
N ASP A 321 18.84 3.64 -11.33
CA ASP A 321 20.13 3.51 -10.66
C ASP A 321 20.43 4.75 -9.79
N ALA A 322 21.03 4.49 -8.63
CA ALA A 322 21.42 5.54 -7.69
C ALA A 322 22.78 5.21 -7.04
N ALA A 323 23.66 6.20 -7.04
CA ALA A 323 24.94 6.14 -6.37
C ALA A 323 25.22 7.46 -5.65
N VAL A 324 25.94 7.40 -4.53
CA VAL A 324 26.29 8.60 -3.74
C VAL A 324 27.04 9.60 -4.62
N ASN A 325 26.71 10.88 -4.47
CA ASN A 325 27.18 12.04 -5.23
C ASN A 325 26.69 12.13 -6.69
N ASN A 326 25.87 11.18 -7.15
CA ASN A 326 25.29 11.26 -8.49
C ASN A 326 23.94 11.97 -8.48
N THR A 327 23.66 12.70 -9.55
CA THR A 327 22.32 13.22 -9.86
C THR A 327 21.50 12.07 -10.49
N LEU A 328 20.26 11.91 -10.04
CA LEU A 328 19.37 10.91 -10.59
C LEU A 328 18.82 11.32 -11.96
N GLY A 329 18.53 10.33 -12.81
CA GLY A 329 17.85 10.54 -14.11
C GLY A 329 16.31 10.71 -13.99
N VAL A 330 15.85 11.24 -12.87
CA VAL A 330 14.47 11.66 -12.61
C VAL A 330 14.47 13.07 -12.04
N TYR A 331 13.58 13.92 -12.54
CA TYR A 331 13.54 15.34 -12.22
C TYR A 331 12.11 15.79 -11.98
N ARG A 332 11.94 16.90 -11.24
CA ARG A 332 10.62 17.51 -10.98
C ARG A 332 10.53 18.90 -11.63
N LYS A 333 9.40 19.15 -12.31
CA LYS A 333 9.02 20.52 -12.68
C LYS A 333 8.08 21.05 -11.63
N MET A 334 8.54 22.03 -10.90
CA MET A 334 7.71 22.75 -9.93
C MET A 334 6.89 23.84 -10.65
N LYS A 335 5.87 24.38 -9.96
CA LYS A 335 5.02 25.48 -10.48
C LYS A 335 5.84 26.74 -10.75
#